data_07b7fbc49bb952c19b88e0f32c1bad3a
#
_entry.id   07b7fbc49bb952c19b88e0f32c1bad3a
#
_cell.length_a   1.000
_cell.length_b   1.000
_cell.length_c   1.000
_cell.angle_alpha   90.00
_cell.angle_beta   90.00
_cell.angle_gamma   90.00
#
_symmetry.space_group_name_H-M   'P 1'
#
loop_
_entity.id
_entity.type
_entity.pdbx_description
1 polymer ?
#
loop_
_entity_poly.entity_id
_entity_poly.type
_entity_poly.pdbx_seq_one_letter_code
_entity_poly.pdbx_strand_id
1 'polypeptide(L)'
;MTVLRVRHTTRYDYRKPVELGEHRLMCRPRDSHDLRLIDTSLVIDPPSTVLRWVHDVFGNSIAVASFNGSTDHLVLESSFRAQHFPAEPGELVVEAFAERFPFSYSADDAVDLGRTKERHYADPEHELDRWAQALVQEVPGGGTLEVLAAMTGRIKSQLKYAPRDAEGVQAPLETLALGSGSCRDFALLMMEAARCLGLATRFVSGYLYDERLIGAGAGLVGGGATHAWVQVYLPGAGWVEYDPTNALIGGRNLIRVGVARDPSQAAPVSGRFTGPGDAFAAMSVSVEVTTE
;
A
#
# COMPACT_ATOMS: atom_id res chain seq x y z
N MET A 1 -2.15 -14.16 20.33
CA MET A 1 -2.47 -14.54 18.93
C MET A 1 -3.80 -13.93 18.60
N THR A 2 -3.84 -12.99 17.68
CA THR A 2 -5.08 -12.30 17.32
C THR A 2 -5.55 -12.85 15.98
N VAL A 3 -6.79 -13.32 15.90
CA VAL A 3 -7.45 -13.63 14.64
C VAL A 3 -8.18 -12.37 14.19
N LEU A 4 -7.84 -11.94 13.01
CA LEU A 4 -8.46 -10.79 12.35
C LEU A 4 -9.48 -11.28 11.32
N ARG A 5 -10.63 -10.64 11.31
CA ARG A 5 -11.62 -10.76 10.23
C ARG A 5 -11.63 -9.44 9.48
N VAL A 6 -11.45 -9.51 8.17
CA VAL A 6 -11.50 -8.37 7.27
C VAL A 6 -12.63 -8.56 6.28
N ARG A 7 -13.42 -7.50 6.06
CA ARG A 7 -14.43 -7.41 5.01
C ARG A 7 -14.21 -6.12 4.24
N HIS A 8 -13.94 -6.24 2.96
CA HIS A 8 -13.75 -5.12 2.04
C HIS A 8 -14.84 -5.16 0.98
N THR A 9 -15.63 -4.09 0.89
CA THR A 9 -16.67 -3.92 -0.11
C THR A 9 -16.34 -2.72 -0.98
N THR A 10 -16.30 -2.93 -2.29
CA THR A 10 -16.25 -1.85 -3.30
C THR A 10 -17.53 -1.91 -4.11
N ARG A 11 -18.23 -0.77 -4.24
CA ARG A 11 -19.44 -0.64 -5.00
C ARG A 11 -19.31 0.47 -6.03
N TYR A 12 -19.68 0.15 -7.27
CA TYR A 12 -19.86 1.10 -8.36
C TYR A 12 -21.34 1.17 -8.72
N ASP A 13 -21.87 2.36 -8.89
CA ASP A 13 -23.22 2.63 -9.34
C ASP A 13 -23.18 3.39 -10.65
N TYR A 14 -24.06 3.02 -11.57
CA TYR A 14 -24.20 3.65 -12.88
C TYR A 14 -25.61 4.19 -13.08
N ARG A 15 -25.74 5.41 -13.63
CA ARG A 15 -27.03 6.03 -13.96
C ARG A 15 -27.75 5.36 -15.13
N LYS A 16 -26.97 4.69 -15.97
CA LYS A 16 -27.45 3.98 -17.17
C LYS A 16 -26.70 2.64 -17.23
N PRO A 17 -27.34 1.60 -17.74
CA PRO A 17 -26.70 0.31 -17.88
C PRO A 17 -25.42 0.39 -18.71
N VAL A 18 -24.38 -0.32 -18.25
CA VAL A 18 -23.05 -0.40 -18.87
C VAL A 18 -22.65 -1.86 -19.07
N GLU A 19 -21.78 -2.13 -20.03
CA GLU A 19 -21.12 -3.42 -20.18
C GLU A 19 -19.78 -3.41 -19.43
N LEU A 20 -19.65 -4.31 -18.47
CA LEU A 20 -18.42 -4.46 -17.69
C LEU A 20 -17.37 -5.21 -18.50
N GLY A 21 -16.18 -4.64 -18.65
CA GLY A 21 -15.01 -5.31 -19.16
C GLY A 21 -14.35 -6.22 -18.11
N GLU A 22 -13.16 -6.70 -18.41
CA GLU A 22 -12.36 -7.46 -17.43
C GLU A 22 -12.01 -6.58 -16.23
N HIS A 23 -12.24 -7.13 -15.01
CA HIS A 23 -11.86 -6.51 -13.74
C HIS A 23 -10.83 -7.37 -13.03
N ARG A 24 -9.85 -6.71 -12.42
CA ARG A 24 -8.77 -7.31 -11.63
C ARG A 24 -8.91 -6.85 -10.18
N LEU A 25 -8.94 -7.81 -9.27
CA LEU A 25 -9.13 -7.57 -7.85
C LEU A 25 -7.91 -8.08 -7.07
N MET A 26 -7.27 -7.21 -6.33
CA MET A 26 -6.15 -7.47 -5.42
C MET A 26 -6.64 -7.25 -3.98
N CYS A 27 -7.48 -8.17 -3.50
CA CYS A 27 -8.12 -8.07 -2.19
C CYS A 27 -7.84 -9.28 -1.28
N ARG A 28 -7.06 -10.26 -1.76
CA ARG A 28 -6.71 -11.46 -1.02
C ARG A 28 -5.24 -11.40 -0.57
N PRO A 29 -4.94 -11.38 0.74
CA PRO A 29 -3.57 -11.46 1.22
C PRO A 29 -2.96 -12.83 0.89
N ARG A 30 -1.63 -12.88 0.86
CA ARG A 30 -0.88 -14.15 0.75
C ARG A 30 -0.62 -14.71 2.13
N ASP A 31 -0.62 -16.03 2.22
CA ASP A 31 -0.12 -16.76 3.38
C ASP A 31 1.39 -16.59 3.51
N SER A 32 1.88 -16.29 4.71
CA SER A 32 3.30 -16.06 5.01
C SER A 32 3.57 -16.26 6.50
N HIS A 33 4.85 -16.16 6.93
CA HIS A 33 5.23 -16.33 8.34
C HIS A 33 4.60 -15.26 9.25
N ASP A 34 4.35 -14.04 8.72
CA ASP A 34 3.77 -12.90 9.44
C ASP A 34 2.24 -12.83 9.34
N LEU A 35 1.62 -13.58 8.42
CA LEU A 35 0.17 -13.65 8.25
C LEU A 35 -0.27 -15.03 7.77
N ARG A 36 -0.96 -15.78 8.61
CA ARG A 36 -1.56 -17.08 8.27
C ARG A 36 -3.00 -16.91 7.86
N LEU A 37 -3.31 -17.16 6.60
CA LEU A 37 -4.65 -17.08 6.06
C LEU A 37 -5.46 -18.31 6.47
N ILE A 38 -6.61 -18.11 7.14
CA ILE A 38 -7.49 -19.19 7.61
C ILE A 38 -8.51 -19.53 6.52
N ASP A 39 -9.25 -18.53 6.04
CA ASP A 39 -10.20 -18.66 4.95
C ASP A 39 -10.38 -17.36 4.18
N THR A 40 -10.96 -17.46 2.98
CA THR A 40 -11.28 -16.31 2.13
C THR A 40 -12.59 -16.52 1.38
N SER A 41 -13.28 -15.43 1.10
CA SER A 41 -14.48 -15.40 0.27
C SER A 41 -14.42 -14.19 -0.67
N LEU A 42 -14.93 -14.36 -1.88
CA LEU A 42 -15.11 -13.28 -2.84
C LEU A 42 -16.52 -13.42 -3.46
N VAL A 43 -17.34 -12.41 -3.25
CA VAL A 43 -18.69 -12.30 -3.83
C VAL A 43 -18.68 -11.16 -4.83
N ILE A 44 -19.24 -11.39 -6.01
CA ILE A 44 -19.31 -10.43 -7.11
C ILE A 44 -20.74 -10.35 -7.60
N ASP A 45 -21.30 -9.13 -7.64
CA ASP A 45 -22.65 -8.86 -8.13
C ASP A 45 -22.64 -7.70 -9.15
N PRO A 46 -23.08 -7.91 -10.40
CA PRO A 46 -23.59 -9.16 -10.96
C PRO A 46 -22.53 -10.25 -11.02
N PRO A 47 -22.93 -11.54 -11.00
CA PRO A 47 -21.97 -12.64 -10.99
C PRO A 47 -21.10 -12.62 -12.23
N SER A 48 -19.81 -12.83 -12.07
CA SER A 48 -18.87 -12.96 -13.18
C SER A 48 -19.15 -14.24 -13.99
N THR A 49 -19.03 -14.16 -15.30
CA THR A 49 -19.15 -15.32 -16.20
C THR A 49 -17.91 -16.21 -16.16
N VAL A 50 -16.75 -15.60 -15.92
CA VAL A 50 -15.47 -16.26 -15.71
C VAL A 50 -14.78 -15.61 -14.53
N LEU A 51 -14.31 -16.42 -13.59
CA LEU A 51 -13.43 -16.00 -12.49
C LEU A 51 -12.18 -16.88 -12.50
N ARG A 52 -11.03 -16.27 -12.65
CA ARG A 52 -9.74 -16.97 -12.58
C ARG A 52 -8.80 -16.29 -11.61
N TRP A 53 -7.92 -17.05 -10.99
CA TRP A 53 -6.88 -16.53 -10.10
C TRP A 53 -5.52 -16.62 -10.76
N VAL A 54 -4.72 -15.58 -10.64
CA VAL A 54 -3.36 -15.52 -11.15
C VAL A 54 -2.44 -14.89 -10.10
N HIS A 55 -1.14 -15.20 -10.19
CA HIS A 55 -0.13 -14.43 -9.49
C HIS A 55 0.53 -13.45 -10.47
N ASP A 56 0.73 -12.22 -10.03
CA ASP A 56 1.52 -11.25 -10.79
C ASP A 56 3.03 -11.47 -10.57
N VAL A 57 3.85 -10.58 -11.14
CA VAL A 57 5.32 -10.63 -11.03
C VAL A 57 5.84 -10.42 -9.61
N PHE A 58 5.03 -9.85 -8.71
CA PHE A 58 5.34 -9.69 -7.29
C PHE A 58 4.77 -10.84 -6.45
N GLY A 59 4.07 -11.75 -7.10
CA GLY A 59 3.40 -12.87 -6.46
C GLY A 59 2.11 -12.49 -5.76
N ASN A 60 1.53 -11.32 -6.01
CA ASN A 60 0.22 -10.96 -5.47
C ASN A 60 -0.86 -11.89 -6.00
N SER A 61 -1.86 -12.20 -5.16
CA SER A 61 -3.02 -12.99 -5.55
C SER A 61 -4.07 -12.08 -6.19
N ILE A 62 -4.36 -12.30 -7.47
CA ILE A 62 -5.26 -11.46 -8.26
C ILE A 62 -6.41 -12.31 -8.80
N ALA A 63 -7.64 -11.92 -8.46
CA ALA A 63 -8.83 -12.43 -9.11
C ALA A 63 -9.09 -11.63 -10.39
N VAL A 64 -9.31 -12.32 -11.49
CA VAL A 64 -9.65 -11.72 -12.77
C VAL A 64 -11.06 -12.17 -13.14
N ALA A 65 -11.98 -11.22 -13.17
CA ALA A 65 -13.41 -11.44 -13.42
C ALA A 65 -13.81 -10.88 -14.77
N SER A 66 -14.53 -11.67 -15.56
CA SER A 66 -15.16 -11.24 -16.83
C SER A 66 -16.67 -11.29 -16.69
N PHE A 67 -17.35 -10.45 -17.44
CA PHE A 67 -18.80 -10.28 -17.36
C PHE A 67 -19.42 -10.35 -18.73
N ASN A 68 -20.72 -10.68 -18.77
CA ASN A 68 -21.55 -10.60 -19.96
C ASN A 68 -22.84 -9.84 -19.61
N GLY A 69 -23.37 -9.16 -20.63
CA GLY A 69 -24.60 -8.38 -20.45
C GLY A 69 -24.35 -7.00 -19.86
N SER A 70 -25.44 -6.32 -19.57
CA SER A 70 -25.47 -4.93 -19.15
C SER A 70 -25.98 -4.83 -17.70
N THR A 71 -25.40 -3.94 -16.92
CA THR A 71 -25.75 -3.74 -15.50
C THR A 71 -25.69 -2.26 -15.13
N ASP A 72 -26.42 -1.89 -14.08
CA ASP A 72 -26.38 -0.55 -13.48
C ASP A 72 -25.52 -0.48 -12.21
N HIS A 73 -24.91 -1.58 -11.81
CA HIS A 73 -24.01 -1.63 -10.66
C HIS A 73 -22.93 -2.71 -10.78
N LEU A 74 -21.89 -2.60 -9.95
CA LEU A 74 -20.94 -3.67 -9.66
C LEU A 74 -20.60 -3.63 -8.17
N VAL A 75 -20.86 -4.72 -7.46
CA VAL A 75 -20.49 -4.89 -6.06
C VAL A 75 -19.44 -6.00 -5.96
N LEU A 76 -18.34 -5.69 -5.29
CA LEU A 76 -17.23 -6.59 -5.06
C LEU A 76 -17.02 -6.68 -3.54
N GLU A 77 -17.33 -7.83 -2.96
CA GLU A 77 -17.12 -8.08 -1.53
C GLU A 77 -16.09 -9.17 -1.34
N SER A 78 -14.95 -8.80 -0.77
CA SER A 78 -13.89 -9.73 -0.36
C SER A 78 -13.86 -9.81 1.16
N SER A 79 -13.85 -11.03 1.70
CA SER A 79 -13.64 -11.24 3.12
C SER A 79 -12.61 -12.33 3.37
N PHE A 80 -11.90 -12.22 4.49
CA PHE A 80 -10.97 -13.26 4.95
C PHE A 80 -10.82 -13.23 6.46
N ARG A 81 -10.37 -14.38 6.99
CA ARG A 81 -9.85 -14.47 8.36
C ARG A 81 -8.39 -14.85 8.32
N ALA A 82 -7.60 -14.22 9.18
CA ALA A 82 -6.17 -14.47 9.25
C ALA A 82 -5.65 -14.35 10.69
N GLN A 83 -4.63 -15.16 11.01
CA GLN A 83 -3.79 -14.93 12.18
C GLN A 83 -2.65 -13.99 11.76
N HIS A 84 -2.41 -12.96 12.57
CA HIS A 84 -1.41 -11.95 12.31
C HIS A 84 -0.25 -12.07 13.31
N PHE A 85 0.98 -12.15 12.80
CA PHE A 85 2.23 -12.32 13.56
C PHE A 85 3.25 -11.28 13.11
N PRO A 86 2.95 -9.98 13.30
CA PRO A 86 3.83 -8.92 12.82
C PRO A 86 5.15 -8.92 13.59
N ALA A 87 6.24 -8.63 12.88
CA ALA A 87 7.50 -8.31 13.53
C ALA A 87 7.40 -6.98 14.28
N GLU A 88 7.93 -6.93 15.50
CA GLU A 88 8.01 -5.70 16.26
C GLU A 88 9.26 -4.89 15.84
N PRO A 89 9.23 -3.56 15.87
CA PRO A 89 10.37 -2.74 15.46
C PRO A 89 11.68 -3.06 16.18
N GLY A 90 11.61 -3.45 17.46
CA GLY A 90 12.78 -3.84 18.26
C GLY A 90 13.38 -5.20 17.92
N GLU A 91 12.72 -5.99 17.08
CA GLU A 91 13.18 -7.31 16.61
C GLU A 91 13.88 -7.23 15.25
N LEU A 92 13.93 -6.04 14.63
CA LEU A 92 14.56 -5.85 13.33
C LEU A 92 16.08 -5.96 13.46
N VAL A 93 16.66 -6.99 12.86
CA VAL A 93 18.11 -7.22 12.82
C VAL A 93 18.61 -6.85 11.43
N VAL A 94 19.33 -5.73 11.36
CA VAL A 94 20.00 -5.27 10.13
C VAL A 94 21.44 -5.78 10.14
N GLU A 95 21.96 -6.20 8.99
CA GLU A 95 23.35 -6.60 8.87
C GLU A 95 24.32 -5.44 9.17
N ALA A 96 25.44 -5.73 9.81
CA ALA A 96 26.37 -4.73 10.34
C ALA A 96 26.82 -3.68 9.29
N PHE A 97 27.00 -4.08 8.03
CA PHE A 97 27.38 -3.15 6.96
C PHE A 97 26.26 -2.20 6.54
N ALA A 98 24.99 -2.57 6.84
CA ALA A 98 23.80 -1.79 6.50
C ALA A 98 23.17 -1.06 7.71
N GLU A 99 23.71 -1.22 8.91
CA GLU A 99 23.27 -0.51 10.11
C GLU A 99 23.40 1.01 9.98
N ARG A 100 24.35 1.48 9.16
CA ARG A 100 24.59 2.90 8.93
C ARG A 100 24.46 3.26 7.46
N PHE A 101 23.82 4.38 7.22
CA PHE A 101 23.70 4.97 5.90
C PHE A 101 24.90 5.90 5.59
N PRO A 102 25.48 5.93 4.36
CA PRO A 102 25.07 5.10 3.22
C PRO A 102 25.67 3.69 3.26
N PHE A 103 24.93 2.74 2.72
CA PHE A 103 25.42 1.39 2.46
C PHE A 103 25.14 0.96 1.00
N SER A 104 25.73 -0.12 0.55
CA SER A 104 25.43 -0.70 -0.76
C SER A 104 24.94 -2.13 -0.59
N TYR A 105 23.91 -2.51 -1.34
CA TYR A 105 23.46 -3.90 -1.42
C TYR A 105 24.56 -4.80 -1.98
N SER A 106 24.53 -6.07 -1.61
CA SER A 106 25.37 -7.10 -2.25
C SER A 106 25.12 -7.13 -3.77
N ALA A 107 26.05 -7.71 -4.53
CA ALA A 107 25.88 -7.83 -5.99
C ALA A 107 24.62 -8.62 -6.34
N ASP A 108 24.32 -9.69 -5.60
CA ASP A 108 23.16 -10.55 -5.81
C ASP A 108 21.87 -9.83 -5.42
N ASP A 109 21.79 -9.22 -4.23
CA ASP A 109 20.65 -8.41 -3.84
C ASP A 109 20.37 -7.28 -4.84
N ALA A 110 21.45 -6.64 -5.34
CA ALA A 110 21.30 -5.53 -6.27
C ALA A 110 20.63 -5.95 -7.59
N VAL A 111 20.85 -7.19 -8.04
CA VAL A 111 20.21 -7.80 -9.20
C VAL A 111 18.77 -8.20 -8.90
N ASP A 112 18.55 -8.90 -7.78
CA ASP A 112 17.23 -9.42 -7.41
C ASP A 112 16.24 -8.33 -7.02
N LEU A 113 16.71 -7.26 -6.36
CA LEU A 113 15.92 -6.07 -6.06
C LEU A 113 15.57 -5.28 -7.34
N GLY A 114 16.39 -5.37 -8.36
CA GLY A 114 16.15 -4.86 -9.70
C GLY A 114 15.63 -3.41 -9.68
N ARG A 115 14.53 -3.20 -10.39
CA ARG A 115 13.92 -1.87 -10.56
C ARG A 115 13.24 -1.29 -9.31
N THR A 116 13.20 -2.01 -8.18
CA THR A 116 12.65 -1.46 -6.93
C THR A 116 13.53 -0.35 -6.33
N LYS A 117 14.77 -0.23 -6.79
CA LYS A 117 15.71 0.85 -6.43
C LYS A 117 15.65 2.05 -7.36
N GLU A 118 15.05 1.89 -8.54
CA GLU A 118 15.02 2.93 -9.56
C GLU A 118 13.97 3.99 -9.22
N ARG A 119 14.34 5.24 -9.42
CA ARG A 119 13.39 6.35 -9.39
C ARG A 119 12.47 6.30 -10.60
N HIS A 120 11.20 6.62 -10.40
CA HIS A 120 10.18 6.58 -11.44
C HIS A 120 9.60 7.95 -11.77
N TYR A 121 9.84 8.94 -10.90
CA TYR A 121 9.31 10.28 -11.05
C TYR A 121 10.44 11.29 -11.28
N ALA A 122 10.19 12.21 -12.19
CA ALA A 122 11.18 13.23 -12.54
C ALA A 122 11.41 14.21 -11.37
N ASP A 123 12.68 14.55 -11.18
CA ASP A 123 13.13 15.54 -10.18
C ASP A 123 14.30 16.35 -10.80
N PRO A 124 14.01 17.16 -11.84
CA PRO A 124 15.06 17.84 -12.61
C PRO A 124 15.86 18.84 -11.80
N GLU A 125 15.25 19.44 -10.78
CA GLU A 125 15.89 20.41 -9.90
C GLU A 125 16.47 19.77 -8.64
N HIS A 126 16.45 18.43 -8.52
CA HIS A 126 16.94 17.67 -7.36
C HIS A 126 16.32 18.11 -6.01
N GLU A 127 15.05 18.50 -6.01
CA GLU A 127 14.35 18.93 -4.80
C GLU A 127 14.12 17.79 -3.83
N LEU A 128 13.63 16.65 -4.35
CA LEU A 128 13.42 15.45 -3.55
C LEU A 128 14.76 14.86 -3.07
N ASP A 129 15.79 14.90 -3.92
CA ASP A 129 17.15 14.50 -3.53
C ASP A 129 17.64 15.33 -2.34
N ARG A 130 17.53 16.65 -2.40
CA ARG A 130 17.94 17.54 -1.30
C ARG A 130 17.10 17.30 -0.03
N TRP A 131 15.80 17.10 -0.19
CA TRP A 131 14.91 16.80 0.93
C TRP A 131 15.30 15.50 1.64
N ALA A 132 15.58 14.42 0.88
CA ALA A 132 16.01 13.14 1.42
C ALA A 132 17.41 13.21 2.07
N GLN A 133 18.37 13.89 1.43
CA GLN A 133 19.73 14.05 1.96
C GLN A 133 19.76 14.89 3.24
N ALA A 134 18.92 15.90 3.38
CA ALA A 134 18.82 16.69 4.61
C ALA A 134 18.42 15.80 5.82
N LEU A 135 17.52 14.83 5.62
CA LEU A 135 17.14 13.89 6.66
C LEU A 135 18.31 13.03 7.15
N VAL A 136 19.16 12.58 6.23
CA VAL A 136 20.37 11.80 6.59
C VAL A 136 21.31 12.63 7.46
N GLN A 137 21.49 13.92 7.14
CA GLN A 137 22.38 14.80 7.89
C GLN A 137 21.84 15.17 9.28
N GLU A 138 20.53 15.15 9.47
CA GLU A 138 19.89 15.44 10.74
C GLU A 138 19.96 14.27 11.74
N VAL A 139 20.25 13.04 11.27
CA VAL A 139 20.35 11.85 12.12
C VAL A 139 21.78 11.64 12.60
N PRO A 140 22.08 11.86 13.90
CA PRO A 140 23.42 11.66 14.43
C PRO A 140 23.90 10.23 14.24
N GLY A 141 25.08 10.06 13.65
CA GLY A 141 25.68 8.74 13.40
C GLY A 141 25.10 7.99 12.19
N GLY A 142 24.09 8.54 11.51
CA GLY A 142 23.57 8.02 10.25
C GLY A 142 23.00 6.60 10.33
N GLY A 143 22.37 6.23 11.44
CA GLY A 143 21.71 4.93 11.58
C GLY A 143 20.62 4.74 10.53
N THR A 144 20.64 3.63 9.81
CA THR A 144 19.71 3.38 8.70
C THR A 144 18.24 3.34 9.16
N LEU A 145 17.95 2.66 10.26
CA LEU A 145 16.61 2.60 10.83
C LEU A 145 16.15 3.98 11.32
N GLU A 146 17.05 4.74 11.91
CA GLU A 146 16.78 6.10 12.41
C GLU A 146 16.52 7.07 11.27
N VAL A 147 17.24 6.98 10.14
CA VAL A 147 16.98 7.79 8.94
C VAL A 147 15.59 7.51 8.38
N LEU A 148 15.21 6.23 8.26
CA LEU A 148 13.89 5.83 7.78
C LEU A 148 12.78 6.22 8.76
N ALA A 149 13.03 6.12 10.07
CA ALA A 149 12.11 6.59 11.10
C ALA A 149 11.92 8.12 11.03
N ALA A 150 13.02 8.87 10.85
CA ALA A 150 12.97 10.32 10.68
C ALA A 150 12.18 10.71 9.43
N MET A 151 12.37 10.00 8.30
CA MET A 151 11.63 10.21 7.05
C MET A 151 10.13 9.98 7.25
N THR A 152 9.75 8.87 7.88
CA THR A 152 8.38 8.51 8.21
C THR A 152 7.73 9.59 9.10
N GLY A 153 8.41 9.98 10.17
CA GLY A 153 7.96 11.00 11.12
C GLY A 153 7.87 12.40 10.48
N ARG A 154 8.80 12.75 9.58
CA ARG A 154 8.82 14.02 8.86
C ARG A 154 7.58 14.17 7.98
N ILE A 155 7.25 13.16 7.18
CA ILE A 155 6.05 13.18 6.33
C ILE A 155 4.82 13.37 7.20
N LYS A 156 4.67 12.58 8.28
CA LYS A 156 3.55 12.69 9.21
C LYS A 156 3.41 14.07 9.84
N SER A 157 4.51 14.69 10.25
CA SER A 157 4.49 15.93 11.01
C SER A 157 4.37 17.19 10.14
N GLN A 158 4.91 17.15 8.93
CA GLN A 158 4.97 18.33 8.04
C GLN A 158 3.86 18.37 7.00
N LEU A 159 3.26 17.23 6.65
CA LEU A 159 2.22 17.16 5.63
C LEU A 159 0.85 16.92 6.25
N LYS A 160 -0.15 17.62 5.71
CA LYS A 160 -1.53 17.47 6.12
C LYS A 160 -2.18 16.30 5.38
N TYR A 161 -2.72 15.33 6.11
CA TYR A 161 -3.52 14.28 5.49
C TYR A 161 -4.80 14.87 4.89
N ALA A 162 -5.06 14.59 3.62
CA ALA A 162 -6.25 14.99 2.89
C ALA A 162 -6.73 13.80 2.03
N PRO A 163 -7.88 13.18 2.34
CA PRO A 163 -8.46 12.17 1.47
C PRO A 163 -8.70 12.73 0.08
N ARG A 164 -8.47 11.93 -0.96
CA ARG A 164 -8.70 12.32 -2.34
C ARG A 164 -9.56 11.27 -3.04
N ASP A 165 -10.65 11.71 -3.66
CA ASP A 165 -11.50 10.88 -4.51
C ASP A 165 -10.93 10.75 -5.93
N ALA A 166 -9.98 11.61 -6.30
CA ALA A 166 -9.32 11.55 -7.59
C ALA A 166 -8.56 10.23 -7.77
N GLU A 167 -8.70 9.65 -8.95
CA GLU A 167 -7.95 8.45 -9.34
C GLU A 167 -6.43 8.74 -9.38
N GLY A 168 -5.63 7.70 -9.13
CA GLY A 168 -4.18 7.78 -9.16
C GLY A 168 -3.56 8.38 -7.89
N VAL A 169 -2.36 8.93 -8.06
CA VAL A 169 -1.52 9.52 -7.00
C VAL A 169 -0.98 10.87 -7.42
N GLN A 170 -0.69 11.74 -6.46
CA GLN A 170 0.10 12.95 -6.68
C GLN A 170 1.57 12.56 -6.90
N ALA A 171 2.26 13.24 -7.80
CA ALA A 171 3.71 13.10 -7.92
C ALA A 171 4.41 13.55 -6.61
N PRO A 172 5.61 12.99 -6.28
CA PRO A 172 6.29 13.31 -5.03
C PRO A 172 6.54 14.81 -4.82
N LEU A 173 6.99 15.51 -5.85
CA LEU A 173 7.22 16.97 -5.79
C LEU A 173 5.90 17.75 -5.63
N GLU A 174 4.82 17.30 -6.25
CA GLU A 174 3.50 17.88 -6.07
C GLU A 174 3.02 17.74 -4.62
N THR A 175 3.21 16.56 -4.01
CA THR A 175 2.87 16.31 -2.61
C THR A 175 3.66 17.22 -1.67
N LEU A 176 4.96 17.42 -1.92
CA LEU A 176 5.79 18.36 -1.16
C LEU A 176 5.33 19.81 -1.33
N ALA A 177 5.08 20.23 -2.56
CA ALA A 177 4.67 21.61 -2.87
C ALA A 177 3.29 21.95 -2.28
N LEU A 178 2.34 21.00 -2.32
CA LEU A 178 1.00 21.19 -1.74
C LEU A 178 1.00 21.07 -0.20
N GLY A 179 2.02 20.46 0.38
CA GLY A 179 2.06 20.17 1.82
C GLY A 179 0.92 19.27 2.29
N SER A 180 0.28 18.54 1.38
CA SER A 180 -0.86 17.65 1.71
C SER A 180 -1.04 16.53 0.70
N GLY A 181 -1.67 15.43 1.13
CA GLY A 181 -1.96 14.27 0.29
C GLY A 181 -2.70 13.16 1.04
N SER A 182 -3.07 12.13 0.30
CA SER A 182 -3.64 10.89 0.84
C SER A 182 -2.54 9.91 1.28
N CYS A 183 -2.92 8.78 1.86
CA CYS A 183 -1.97 7.71 2.21
C CYS A 183 -1.17 7.21 1.00
N ARG A 184 -1.79 7.16 -0.19
CA ARG A 184 -1.11 6.77 -1.44
C ARG A 184 -0.02 7.75 -1.83
N ASP A 185 -0.29 9.06 -1.67
CA ASP A 185 0.62 10.13 -2.03
C ASP A 185 1.81 10.16 -1.05
N PHE A 186 1.56 9.99 0.24
CA PHE A 186 2.59 9.93 1.27
C PHE A 186 3.48 8.67 1.12
N ALA A 187 2.87 7.52 0.81
CA ALA A 187 3.62 6.31 0.51
C ALA A 187 4.53 6.50 -0.71
N LEU A 188 4.01 7.08 -1.80
CA LEU A 188 4.82 7.35 -2.99
C LEU A 188 5.95 8.34 -2.72
N LEU A 189 5.68 9.42 -1.98
CA LEU A 189 6.71 10.38 -1.59
C LEU A 189 7.84 9.70 -0.82
N MET A 190 7.52 8.88 0.19
CA MET A 190 8.51 8.14 0.96
C MET A 190 9.29 7.14 0.10
N MET A 191 8.62 6.42 -0.80
CA MET A 191 9.27 5.49 -1.73
C MET A 191 10.33 6.19 -2.57
N GLU A 192 9.97 7.28 -3.25
CA GLU A 192 10.88 8.00 -4.14
C GLU A 192 12.00 8.68 -3.34
N ALA A 193 11.72 9.22 -2.15
CA ALA A 193 12.75 9.78 -1.26
C ALA A 193 13.75 8.71 -0.80
N ALA A 194 13.30 7.51 -0.44
CA ALA A 194 14.18 6.41 -0.10
C ALA A 194 14.98 5.91 -1.31
N ARG A 195 14.39 5.91 -2.51
CA ARG A 195 15.08 5.61 -3.77
C ARG A 195 16.15 6.65 -4.13
N CYS A 196 15.95 7.93 -3.80
CA CYS A 196 17.00 8.96 -3.90
C CYS A 196 18.22 8.60 -3.07
N LEU A 197 18.03 7.91 -1.96
CA LEU A 197 19.09 7.40 -1.10
C LEU A 197 19.66 6.04 -1.55
N GLY A 198 19.20 5.49 -2.68
CA GLY A 198 19.63 4.20 -3.21
C GLY A 198 18.95 2.98 -2.58
N LEU A 199 17.94 3.19 -1.74
CA LEU A 199 17.23 2.11 -1.07
C LEU A 199 16.15 1.49 -1.96
N ALA A 200 16.02 0.16 -1.91
CA ALA A 200 14.97 -0.56 -2.60
C ALA A 200 13.65 -0.42 -1.85
N THR A 201 12.58 -0.02 -2.56
CA THR A 201 11.27 0.21 -1.96
C THR A 201 10.14 -0.39 -2.79
N ARG A 202 9.07 -0.80 -2.09
CA ARG A 202 7.82 -1.27 -2.70
C ARG A 202 6.64 -0.50 -2.12
N PHE A 203 5.67 -0.20 -2.98
CA PHE A 203 4.36 0.26 -2.55
C PHE A 203 3.56 -0.91 -2.00
N VAL A 204 2.85 -0.70 -0.92
CA VAL A 204 1.98 -1.69 -0.30
C VAL A 204 0.55 -1.18 -0.27
N SER A 205 -0.37 -2.04 -0.68
CA SER A 205 -1.82 -1.85 -0.54
C SER A 205 -2.37 -2.87 0.45
N GLY A 206 -3.24 -2.44 1.34
CA GLY A 206 -3.81 -3.32 2.35
C GLY A 206 -4.80 -2.62 3.27
N TYR A 207 -4.84 -3.04 4.52
CA TYR A 207 -5.79 -2.55 5.51
C TYR A 207 -5.08 -2.17 6.81
N LEU A 208 -5.65 -1.17 7.50
CA LEU A 208 -5.25 -0.81 8.86
C LEU A 208 -6.07 -1.61 9.87
N TYR A 209 -5.37 -2.09 10.88
CA TYR A 209 -5.96 -2.63 12.10
C TYR A 209 -5.58 -1.74 13.28
N ASP A 210 -6.57 -1.28 14.04
CA ASP A 210 -6.34 -0.49 15.25
C ASP A 210 -7.19 -1.08 16.38
N GLU A 211 -6.53 -1.68 17.38
CA GLU A 211 -7.20 -2.23 18.57
C GLU A 211 -8.01 -1.16 19.32
N ARG A 212 -7.64 0.12 19.19
CA ARG A 212 -8.32 1.25 19.82
C ARG A 212 -9.63 1.65 19.15
N LEU A 213 -9.85 1.25 17.90
CA LEU A 213 -11.13 1.48 17.20
C LEU A 213 -12.25 0.58 17.73
N ILE A 214 -11.92 -0.45 18.51
CA ILE A 214 -12.90 -1.29 19.25
C ILE A 214 -13.43 -0.56 20.49
N GLY A 215 -12.83 0.58 20.89
CA GLY A 215 -13.24 1.42 21.99
C GLY A 215 -12.97 2.90 21.69
N ALA A 216 -14.02 3.66 21.42
CA ALA A 216 -14.12 5.12 21.26
C ALA A 216 -12.85 5.95 21.55
N GLY A 217 -11.91 6.04 20.62
CA GLY A 217 -10.73 6.89 20.67
C GLY A 217 -10.34 7.40 19.28
N ALA A 218 -9.52 8.43 19.20
CA ALA A 218 -8.96 8.89 17.92
C ALA A 218 -8.07 7.76 17.34
N GLY A 219 -8.61 7.04 16.34
CA GLY A 219 -7.94 5.94 15.67
C GLY A 219 -6.88 6.39 14.67
N LEU A 220 -6.20 5.41 14.07
CA LEU A 220 -5.27 5.64 12.97
C LEU A 220 -5.98 6.25 11.76
N VAL A 221 -5.29 7.15 11.06
CA VAL A 221 -5.81 7.79 9.84
C VAL A 221 -5.88 6.77 8.71
N GLY A 222 -7.02 6.67 8.03
CA GLY A 222 -7.26 5.71 6.95
C GLY A 222 -8.00 4.44 7.36
N GLY A 223 -8.43 4.31 8.62
CA GLY A 223 -9.34 3.23 9.03
C GLY A 223 -10.69 3.33 8.33
N GLY A 224 -11.33 2.16 8.08
CA GLY A 224 -12.62 2.08 7.36
C GLY A 224 -12.52 2.11 5.83
N ALA A 225 -11.32 2.27 5.28
CA ALA A 225 -11.03 2.24 3.85
C ALA A 225 -9.75 1.42 3.58
N THR A 226 -9.42 1.25 2.30
CA THR A 226 -8.10 0.72 1.92
C THR A 226 -7.00 1.68 2.34
N HIS A 227 -5.84 1.14 2.69
CA HIS A 227 -4.68 1.91 3.12
C HIS A 227 -3.45 1.61 2.28
N ALA A 228 -2.50 2.54 2.26
CA ALA A 228 -1.26 2.40 1.53
C ALA A 228 -0.07 2.84 2.37
N TRP A 229 1.05 2.13 2.21
CA TRP A 229 2.32 2.39 2.90
C TRP A 229 3.50 1.89 2.07
N VAL A 230 4.67 1.84 2.66
CA VAL A 230 5.93 1.50 1.99
C VAL A 230 6.56 0.29 2.66
N GLN A 231 7.18 -0.57 1.87
CA GLN A 231 8.24 -1.47 2.34
C GLN A 231 9.60 -1.01 1.84
N VAL A 232 10.60 -1.04 2.72
CA VAL A 232 12.01 -0.82 2.39
C VAL A 232 12.76 -2.12 2.64
N TYR A 233 13.60 -2.55 1.67
CA TYR A 233 14.45 -3.72 1.86
C TYR A 233 15.70 -3.36 2.65
N LEU A 234 15.92 -4.05 3.75
CA LEU A 234 17.10 -3.90 4.60
C LEU A 234 17.82 -5.24 4.73
N PRO A 235 19.12 -5.32 4.37
CA PRO A 235 19.91 -6.55 4.54
C PRO A 235 19.80 -7.07 5.98
N GLY A 236 19.50 -8.37 6.12
CA GLY A 236 19.24 -9.02 7.40
C GLY A 236 17.80 -8.95 7.89
N ALA A 237 17.12 -7.82 7.74
CA ALA A 237 15.72 -7.63 8.15
C ALA A 237 14.70 -7.94 7.04
N GLY A 238 15.15 -7.96 5.76
CA GLY A 238 14.25 -8.14 4.63
C GLY A 238 13.39 -6.91 4.32
N TRP A 239 12.13 -7.12 3.91
CA TRP A 239 11.19 -6.05 3.60
C TRP A 239 10.49 -5.55 4.86
N VAL A 240 10.83 -4.33 5.31
CA VAL A 240 10.32 -3.70 6.53
C VAL A 240 9.25 -2.66 6.18
N GLU A 241 8.13 -2.69 6.92
CA GLU A 241 6.97 -1.81 6.73
C GLU A 241 7.22 -0.42 7.35
N TYR A 242 6.87 0.64 6.60
CA TYR A 242 6.87 2.05 7.03
C TYR A 242 5.59 2.72 6.58
N ASP A 243 4.77 3.20 7.51
CA ASP A 243 3.55 3.96 7.21
C ASP A 243 3.75 5.45 7.51
N PRO A 244 4.04 6.28 6.50
CA PRO A 244 4.26 7.71 6.69
C PRO A 244 2.97 8.48 7.03
N THR A 245 1.79 7.88 6.84
CA THR A 245 0.52 8.50 7.23
C THR A 245 0.32 8.50 8.73
N ASN A 246 0.75 7.44 9.41
CA ASN A 246 0.53 7.25 10.85
C ASN A 246 1.84 7.22 11.65
N ALA A 247 2.99 7.38 11.00
CA ALA A 247 4.32 7.23 11.59
C ALA A 247 4.54 5.84 12.25
N LEU A 248 4.05 4.78 11.59
CA LEU A 248 4.24 3.41 12.06
C LEU A 248 5.46 2.78 11.38
N ILE A 249 6.17 1.95 12.16
CA ILE A 249 7.29 1.12 11.71
C ILE A 249 7.00 -0.32 12.14
N GLY A 250 7.23 -1.27 11.24
CA GLY A 250 6.84 -2.66 11.43
C GLY A 250 5.37 -2.91 11.11
N GLY A 251 4.98 -4.20 11.15
CA GLY A 251 3.71 -4.67 10.61
C GLY A 251 2.53 -4.70 11.57
N ARG A 252 2.67 -4.28 12.84
CA ARG A 252 1.68 -4.53 13.90
C ARG A 252 0.24 -4.12 13.55
N ASN A 253 0.09 -2.97 12.90
CA ASN A 253 -1.21 -2.42 12.55
C ASN A 253 -1.53 -2.55 11.04
N LEU A 254 -0.71 -3.26 10.27
CA LEU A 254 -0.71 -3.26 8.82
C LEU A 254 -0.98 -4.68 8.28
N ILE A 255 -2.11 -4.85 7.60
CA ILE A 255 -2.52 -6.11 6.97
C ILE A 255 -2.23 -5.99 5.48
N ARG A 256 -1.08 -6.50 5.05
CA ARG A 256 -0.62 -6.45 3.66
C ARG A 256 -1.45 -7.35 2.75
N VAL A 257 -1.94 -6.78 1.64
CA VAL A 257 -2.70 -7.50 0.61
C VAL A 257 -1.90 -7.62 -0.68
N GLY A 258 -1.33 -6.51 -1.13
CA GLY A 258 -0.54 -6.48 -2.35
C GLY A 258 0.68 -5.58 -2.24
N VAL A 259 1.72 -5.92 -2.99
CA VAL A 259 2.95 -5.12 -3.11
C VAL A 259 3.25 -4.86 -4.57
N ALA A 260 3.81 -3.70 -4.87
CA ALA A 260 4.20 -3.35 -6.23
C ALA A 260 5.38 -2.37 -6.25
N ARG A 261 6.01 -2.25 -7.40
CA ARG A 261 7.05 -1.26 -7.64
C ARG A 261 6.51 0.17 -7.78
N ASP A 262 5.25 0.29 -8.21
CA ASP A 262 4.57 1.56 -8.46
C ASP A 262 3.10 1.46 -8.00
N PRO A 263 2.52 2.54 -7.45
CA PRO A 263 1.13 2.55 -6.97
C PRO A 263 0.10 2.09 -8.01
N SER A 264 0.31 2.40 -9.29
CA SER A 264 -0.60 2.02 -10.38
C SER A 264 -0.75 0.50 -10.55
N GLN A 265 0.21 -0.27 -10.05
CA GLN A 265 0.22 -1.74 -10.11
C GLN A 265 -0.45 -2.40 -8.90
N ALA A 266 -0.80 -1.63 -7.85
CA ALA A 266 -1.32 -2.13 -6.59
C ALA A 266 -2.73 -1.63 -6.28
N ALA A 267 -3.49 -1.22 -7.28
CA ALA A 267 -4.89 -0.85 -7.09
C ALA A 267 -5.70 -2.06 -6.61
N PRO A 268 -6.46 -1.94 -5.50
CA PRO A 268 -7.29 -3.04 -4.99
C PRO A 268 -8.31 -3.56 -6.01
N VAL A 269 -8.86 -2.64 -6.81
CA VAL A 269 -9.74 -2.94 -7.94
C VAL A 269 -9.31 -2.11 -9.14
N SER A 270 -9.18 -2.75 -10.28
CA SER A 270 -8.98 -2.08 -11.56
C SER A 270 -9.82 -2.76 -12.64
N GLY A 271 -10.39 -1.99 -13.55
CA GLY A 271 -11.25 -2.52 -14.59
C GLY A 271 -11.72 -1.40 -15.51
N ARG A 272 -12.61 -1.74 -16.44
CA ARG A 272 -13.20 -0.79 -17.35
C ARG A 272 -14.65 -1.16 -17.63
N PHE A 273 -15.43 -0.20 -18.04
CA PHE A 273 -16.77 -0.41 -18.55
C PHE A 273 -16.94 0.33 -19.89
N THR A 274 -17.91 -0.11 -20.66
CA THR A 274 -18.34 0.54 -21.89
C THR A 274 -19.80 0.96 -21.73
N GLY A 275 -20.08 2.22 -22.04
CA GLY A 275 -21.42 2.79 -21.87
C GLY A 275 -21.46 4.27 -22.22
N PRO A 276 -22.59 4.95 -22.04
CA PRO A 276 -22.69 6.39 -22.21
C PRO A 276 -21.69 7.14 -21.34
N GLY A 277 -21.13 8.27 -21.82
CA GLY A 277 -20.10 9.02 -21.11
C GLY A 277 -20.51 9.58 -19.73
N ASP A 278 -21.82 9.71 -19.50
CA ASP A 278 -22.43 10.14 -18.24
C ASP A 278 -22.95 8.98 -17.37
N ALA A 279 -22.62 7.73 -17.74
CA ALA A 279 -23.13 6.55 -17.05
C ALA A 279 -22.61 6.40 -15.62
N PHE A 280 -21.35 6.72 -15.36
CA PHE A 280 -20.80 6.63 -14.00
C PHE A 280 -21.56 7.55 -13.02
N ALA A 281 -22.02 6.98 -11.90
CA ALA A 281 -22.74 7.72 -10.87
C ALA A 281 -21.89 7.93 -9.62
N ALA A 282 -21.40 6.84 -9.04
CA ALA A 282 -20.65 6.87 -7.78
C ALA A 282 -19.79 5.62 -7.61
N MET A 283 -18.77 5.74 -6.75
CA MET A 283 -18.02 4.64 -6.18
C MET A 283 -17.98 4.80 -4.67
N SER A 284 -18.12 3.70 -3.96
CA SER A 284 -17.91 3.67 -2.50
C SER A 284 -17.02 2.49 -2.12
N VAL A 285 -16.20 2.70 -1.11
CA VAL A 285 -15.33 1.68 -0.52
C VAL A 285 -15.56 1.64 0.98
N SER A 286 -15.72 0.45 1.53
CA SER A 286 -15.86 0.21 2.96
C SER A 286 -14.97 -0.95 3.37
N VAL A 287 -14.23 -0.78 4.44
CA VAL A 287 -13.39 -1.82 5.03
C VAL A 287 -13.70 -1.94 6.52
N GLU A 288 -14.03 -3.13 6.94
CA GLU A 288 -14.24 -3.49 8.34
C GLU A 288 -13.13 -4.47 8.76
N VAL A 289 -12.44 -4.16 9.84
CA VAL A 289 -11.45 -5.05 10.46
C VAL A 289 -11.85 -5.27 11.90
N THR A 290 -12.09 -6.53 12.25
CA THR A 290 -12.51 -6.94 13.61
C THR A 290 -11.62 -8.07 14.12
N THR A 291 -11.57 -8.23 15.45
CA THR A 291 -10.91 -9.36 16.12
C THR A 291 -11.92 -10.43 16.51
N GLU A 292 -11.49 -11.69 16.46
CA GLU A 292 -12.20 -12.85 17.02
C GLU A 292 -11.53 -13.33 18.29
#